data_14df15e8e4df8a2b226bc3695853f0b2
#
_entry.id   14df15e8e4df8a2b226bc3695853f0b2
#
_cell.length_a   1.000
_cell.length_b   1.000
_cell.length_c   1.000
_cell.angle_alpha   90.00
_cell.angle_beta   90.00
_cell.angle_gamma   90.00
#
_symmetry.space_group_name_H-M   'P 1'
#
loop_
_entity.id
_entity.type
_entity.pdbx_description
1 polymer ?
#
loop_
_entity_poly.entity_id
_entity_poly.type
_entity_poly.pdbx_seq_one_letter_code
_entity_poly.pdbx_strand_id
1 'polypeptide(L)'
;LRGVGGAGSDIEGSGGRRMTLEVVTQVIEARSRKLQASWTIEAMQDMKNGHNMSIETEITRGLSAEIVQEIDAEIIADLLGLAGTVASYDASTAGTGTYTPTFMGDRFANLQGVLNYIGNEIARKTRRGAANFIVVSPMIVSVLQSAAKSVFAPAVKGDFKGPNNTQLAGVLNGRVKVYSYLWNQANQWSGAGASVSDPILLGYKGGNGETDTGYFYCPYVPIMSSGVVMNPNTMQPVVSLMTRYGKTSFVNTATSLGNSADYYGKCIVTNTQFA
;
A
#
# COMPACT_ATOMS: atom_id res chain seq x y z
N LEU A 1 13.06 14.99 -22.32
CA LEU A 1 14.21 15.75 -22.75
C LEU A 1 13.81 16.59 -23.97
N ARG A 2 13.38 17.81 -23.71
CA ARG A 2 13.08 18.76 -24.75
C ARG A 2 14.42 19.33 -25.20
N GLY A 3 14.86 19.00 -26.41
CA GLY A 3 15.99 19.67 -27.03
C GLY A 3 15.64 21.15 -27.21
N VAL A 4 16.29 22.03 -26.52
CA VAL A 4 16.34 23.42 -26.93
C VAL A 4 17.14 23.41 -28.20
N GLY A 5 16.50 23.70 -29.34
CA GLY A 5 17.18 23.90 -30.60
C GLY A 5 18.03 25.14 -30.47
N GLY A 6 19.32 24.97 -30.29
CA GLY A 6 20.29 26.03 -30.48
C GLY A 6 20.41 26.40 -31.94
N ALA A 7 20.87 27.59 -32.23
CA ALA A 7 21.17 28.04 -33.59
C ALA A 7 22.12 27.03 -34.27
N GLY A 8 22.04 26.90 -35.60
CA GLY A 8 22.71 25.87 -36.36
C GLY A 8 24.23 25.71 -36.17
N SER A 9 24.88 26.68 -35.53
CA SER A 9 26.30 26.62 -35.10
C SER A 9 26.55 25.67 -33.92
N ASP A 10 25.51 25.30 -33.17
CA ASP A 10 25.68 24.41 -32.00
C ASP A 10 25.60 22.93 -32.35
N ILE A 11 25.26 22.58 -33.58
CA ILE A 11 25.16 21.20 -34.05
C ILE A 11 26.54 20.62 -34.35
N GLU A 12 27.49 21.45 -34.77
CA GLU A 12 28.89 21.10 -35.05
C GLU A 12 29.81 21.27 -33.83
N GLY A 13 29.32 21.89 -32.78
CA GLY A 13 30.08 22.03 -31.52
C GLY A 13 30.31 20.69 -30.83
N SER A 14 31.50 20.44 -30.36
CA SER A 14 32.03 19.21 -29.73
C SER A 14 31.36 18.80 -28.43
N GLY A 15 30.03 18.82 -28.34
CA GLY A 15 29.28 18.55 -27.12
C GLY A 15 28.03 17.72 -27.29
N GLY A 16 28.14 16.53 -27.86
CA GLY A 16 26.99 15.58 -27.81
C GLY A 16 26.51 15.34 -26.37
N ARG A 17 25.21 15.20 -26.18
CA ARG A 17 24.63 14.87 -24.87
C ARG A 17 25.23 13.58 -24.34
N ARG A 18 25.84 13.63 -23.19
CA ARG A 18 26.41 12.46 -22.53
C ARG A 18 25.37 11.85 -21.61
N MET A 19 25.20 10.54 -21.71
CA MET A 19 24.45 9.73 -20.76
C MET A 19 25.45 9.01 -19.86
N THR A 20 25.30 9.17 -18.55
CA THR A 20 26.12 8.48 -17.56
C THR A 20 25.24 7.40 -16.92
N LEU A 21 25.74 6.19 -16.87
CA LEU A 21 25.13 5.09 -16.15
C LEU A 21 25.92 4.90 -14.85
N GLU A 22 25.22 5.00 -13.73
CA GLU A 22 25.77 4.75 -12.41
C GLU A 22 25.10 3.51 -11.82
N VAL A 23 25.90 2.60 -11.28
CA VAL A 23 25.42 1.42 -10.55
C VAL A 23 25.57 1.68 -9.07
N VAL A 24 24.45 1.74 -8.36
CA VAL A 24 24.42 1.95 -6.92
C VAL A 24 24.10 0.63 -6.25
N THR A 25 24.93 0.24 -5.27
CA THR A 25 24.71 -0.94 -4.44
C THR A 25 24.35 -0.50 -3.02
N GLN A 26 23.35 -1.16 -2.42
CA GLN A 26 22.94 -0.90 -1.05
C GLN A 26 22.93 -2.19 -0.26
N VAL A 27 23.50 -2.16 0.93
CA VAL A 27 23.46 -3.28 1.87
C VAL A 27 22.13 -3.27 2.61
N ILE A 28 21.49 -4.43 2.67
CA ILE A 28 20.20 -4.61 3.34
C ILE A 28 20.43 -5.43 4.59
N GLU A 29 20.04 -4.87 5.74
CA GLU A 29 20.05 -5.60 7.01
C GLU A 29 18.71 -6.30 7.22
N ALA A 30 18.76 -7.63 7.42
CA ALA A 30 17.57 -8.41 7.74
C ALA A 30 17.26 -8.35 9.23
N ARG A 31 16.06 -7.92 9.58
CA ARG A 31 15.55 -7.89 10.96
C ARG A 31 14.61 -9.05 11.21
N SER A 32 14.64 -9.59 12.43
CA SER A 32 13.75 -10.67 12.83
C SER A 32 12.50 -10.13 13.48
N ARG A 33 11.34 -10.66 13.08
CA ARG A 33 10.06 -10.47 13.75
C ARG A 33 9.65 -11.78 14.41
N LYS A 34 9.21 -11.71 15.64
CA LYS A 34 8.82 -12.87 16.43
C LYS A 34 7.47 -12.60 17.08
N LEU A 35 6.60 -13.59 17.06
CA LEU A 35 5.33 -13.57 17.76
C LEU A 35 5.16 -14.89 18.51
N GLN A 36 4.59 -14.83 19.69
CA GLN A 36 4.46 -15.97 20.59
C GLN A 36 3.05 -16.01 21.16
N ALA A 37 2.48 -17.20 21.28
CA ALA A 37 1.26 -17.44 22.01
C ALA A 37 1.42 -18.61 22.97
N SER A 38 0.70 -18.56 24.09
CA SER A 38 0.62 -19.62 25.09
C SER A 38 -0.84 -19.88 25.43
N TRP A 39 -1.13 -21.11 25.87
CA TRP A 39 -2.45 -21.51 26.32
C TRP A 39 -2.34 -22.47 27.51
N THR A 40 -3.44 -22.72 28.19
CA THR A 40 -3.46 -23.67 29.32
C THR A 40 -3.82 -25.06 28.82
N ILE A 41 -3.37 -26.10 29.59
CA ILE A 41 -3.68 -27.50 29.29
C ILE A 41 -5.17 -27.76 29.39
N GLU A 42 -5.86 -27.11 30.35
CA GLU A 42 -7.30 -27.21 30.54
C GLU A 42 -8.05 -26.69 29.30
N ALA A 43 -7.67 -25.49 28.78
CA ALA A 43 -8.26 -24.95 27.55
C ALA A 43 -8.07 -25.89 26.35
N MET A 44 -6.91 -26.57 26.27
CA MET A 44 -6.66 -27.55 25.22
C MET A 44 -7.60 -28.76 25.33
N GLN A 45 -7.85 -29.26 26.55
CA GLN A 45 -8.75 -30.37 26.80
C GLN A 45 -10.20 -30.00 26.51
N ASP A 46 -10.64 -28.83 26.96
CA ASP A 46 -11.99 -28.33 26.76
C ASP A 46 -12.32 -28.13 25.28
N MET A 47 -11.42 -27.52 24.51
CA MET A 47 -11.58 -27.35 23.07
C MET A 47 -11.63 -28.69 22.33
N LYS A 48 -10.81 -29.65 22.73
CA LYS A 48 -10.81 -30.97 22.12
C LYS A 48 -12.07 -31.75 22.43
N ASN A 49 -12.53 -31.73 23.70
CA ASN A 49 -13.68 -32.49 24.14
C ASN A 49 -15.03 -31.83 23.74
N GLY A 50 -15.11 -30.49 23.84
CA GLY A 50 -16.34 -29.76 23.56
C GLY A 50 -16.57 -29.48 22.07
N HIS A 51 -15.50 -29.18 21.33
CA HIS A 51 -15.58 -28.71 19.93
C HIS A 51 -14.84 -29.60 18.93
N ASN A 52 -14.12 -30.63 19.38
CA ASN A 52 -13.30 -31.50 18.53
C ASN A 52 -12.29 -30.70 17.66
N MET A 53 -11.78 -29.58 18.18
CA MET A 53 -10.84 -28.70 17.50
C MET A 53 -9.47 -28.74 18.17
N SER A 54 -8.40 -28.66 17.38
CA SER A 54 -7.03 -28.52 17.88
C SER A 54 -6.71 -27.05 18.11
N ILE A 55 -6.55 -26.65 19.38
CA ILE A 55 -6.19 -25.28 19.76
C ILE A 55 -4.84 -24.84 19.16
N GLU A 56 -3.89 -25.78 19.05
CA GLU A 56 -2.58 -25.55 18.45
C GLU A 56 -2.70 -25.08 16.99
N THR A 57 -3.51 -25.78 16.20
CA THR A 57 -3.70 -25.46 14.77
C THR A 57 -4.35 -24.09 14.60
N GLU A 58 -5.37 -23.79 15.39
CA GLU A 58 -6.08 -22.51 15.31
C GLU A 58 -5.19 -21.35 15.77
N ILE A 59 -4.45 -21.49 16.85
CA ILE A 59 -3.53 -20.46 17.32
C ILE A 59 -2.40 -20.25 16.31
N THR A 60 -1.80 -21.30 15.77
CA THR A 60 -0.72 -21.17 14.77
C THR A 60 -1.23 -20.47 13.52
N ARG A 61 -2.45 -20.78 13.08
CA ARG A 61 -3.11 -20.10 11.96
C ARG A 61 -3.35 -18.61 12.25
N GLY A 62 -3.86 -18.29 13.45
CA GLY A 62 -4.07 -16.90 13.88
C GLY A 62 -2.76 -16.12 13.93
N LEU A 63 -1.72 -16.67 14.55
CA LEU A 63 -0.40 -16.05 14.64
C LEU A 63 0.23 -15.80 13.27
N SER A 64 0.11 -16.76 12.35
CA SER A 64 0.65 -16.59 11.00
C SER A 64 -0.07 -15.48 10.23
N ALA A 65 -1.39 -15.37 10.38
CA ALA A 65 -2.16 -14.29 9.78
C ALA A 65 -1.77 -12.92 10.36
N GLU A 66 -1.58 -12.84 11.68
CA GLU A 66 -1.18 -11.61 12.37
C GLU A 66 0.20 -11.12 11.92
N ILE A 67 1.20 -12.02 11.83
CA ILE A 67 2.54 -11.64 11.35
C ILE A 67 2.48 -11.07 9.93
N VAL A 68 1.74 -11.72 9.03
CA VAL A 68 1.62 -11.24 7.65
C VAL A 68 0.95 -9.87 7.62
N GLN A 69 -0.11 -9.69 8.39
CA GLN A 69 -0.85 -8.42 8.48
C GLN A 69 0.02 -7.28 9.04
N GLU A 70 0.84 -7.54 10.04
CA GLU A 70 1.79 -6.55 10.55
C GLU A 70 2.85 -6.16 9.52
N ILE A 71 3.36 -7.14 8.74
CA ILE A 71 4.33 -6.87 7.66
C ILE A 71 3.68 -6.02 6.57
N ASP A 72 2.47 -6.36 6.16
CA ASP A 72 1.73 -5.60 5.15
C ASP A 72 1.46 -4.15 5.62
N ALA A 73 1.07 -3.98 6.89
CA ALA A 73 0.87 -2.66 7.50
C ALA A 73 2.16 -1.83 7.50
N GLU A 74 3.28 -2.45 7.86
CA GLU A 74 4.59 -1.79 7.87
C GLU A 74 5.00 -1.35 6.45
N ILE A 75 4.83 -2.21 5.45
CA ILE A 75 5.15 -1.89 4.06
C ILE A 75 4.28 -0.73 3.55
N ILE A 76 2.97 -0.76 3.80
CA ILE A 76 2.06 0.32 3.37
C ILE A 76 2.42 1.64 4.06
N ALA A 77 2.75 1.62 5.35
CA ALA A 77 3.18 2.82 6.06
C ALA A 77 4.48 3.41 5.49
N ASP A 78 5.44 2.56 5.16
CA ASP A 78 6.69 2.98 4.51
C ASP A 78 6.42 3.60 3.13
N LEU A 79 5.57 2.98 2.32
CA LEU A 79 5.22 3.49 0.99
C LEU A 79 4.49 4.84 1.06
N LEU A 80 3.58 5.02 2.03
CA LEU A 80 2.92 6.31 2.30
C LEU A 80 3.91 7.38 2.76
N GLY A 81 4.92 6.99 3.55
CA GLY A 81 6.00 7.88 3.97
C GLY A 81 6.94 8.26 2.82
N LEU A 82 7.16 7.33 1.90
CA LEU A 82 8.05 7.50 0.74
C LEU A 82 7.43 8.31 -0.40
N ALA A 83 6.10 8.46 -0.45
CA ALA A 83 5.38 9.06 -1.56
C ALA A 83 5.88 10.47 -1.90
N GLY A 84 6.47 10.64 -3.09
CA GLY A 84 7.05 11.90 -3.57
C GLY A 84 6.04 12.86 -4.22
N THR A 85 4.83 12.39 -4.54
CA THR A 85 3.75 13.23 -5.04
C THR A 85 2.60 13.21 -4.03
N VAL A 86 2.29 14.38 -3.48
CA VAL A 86 1.25 14.54 -2.46
C VAL A 86 0.16 15.44 -2.99
N ALA A 87 -1.10 15.00 -2.92
CA ALA A 87 -2.28 15.80 -3.18
C ALA A 87 -3.25 15.68 -2.00
N SER A 88 -4.12 16.66 -1.85
CA SER A 88 -5.21 16.64 -0.89
C SER A 88 -6.53 16.83 -1.61
N TYR A 89 -7.57 16.16 -1.15
CA TYR A 89 -8.93 16.28 -1.64
C TYR A 89 -9.90 16.41 -0.48
N ASP A 90 -10.71 17.46 -0.48
CA ASP A 90 -11.75 17.67 0.50
C ASP A 90 -13.11 17.30 -0.11
N ALA A 91 -13.79 16.32 0.46
CA ALA A 91 -15.10 15.85 0.00
C ALA A 91 -16.27 16.68 0.58
N SER A 92 -16.00 17.68 1.46
CA SER A 92 -17.04 18.52 2.05
C SER A 92 -17.68 19.48 1.03
N THR A 93 -18.84 20.01 1.40
CA THR A 93 -19.53 21.06 0.62
C THR A 93 -18.81 22.40 0.62
N ALA A 94 -17.92 22.59 1.59
CA ALA A 94 -17.21 23.87 1.84
C ALA A 94 -15.83 23.94 1.19
N GLY A 95 -15.56 23.11 0.17
CA GLY A 95 -14.27 23.10 -0.52
C GLY A 95 -13.83 24.49 -0.96
N THR A 96 -12.59 24.82 -0.72
CA THR A 96 -11.93 26.11 -1.03
C THR A 96 -11.67 26.33 -2.52
N GLY A 97 -12.29 25.56 -3.40
CA GLY A 97 -12.13 25.67 -4.85
C GLY A 97 -13.23 26.49 -5.52
N THR A 98 -12.92 27.10 -6.63
CA THR A 98 -13.82 27.96 -7.43
C THR A 98 -15.07 27.23 -7.94
N TYR A 99 -15.11 25.91 -7.88
CA TYR A 99 -16.25 25.09 -8.31
C TYR A 99 -16.44 23.89 -7.41
N THR A 100 -17.44 23.96 -6.52
CA THR A 100 -17.88 22.83 -5.71
C THR A 100 -19.24 22.35 -6.22
N PRO A 101 -19.33 21.18 -6.85
CA PRO A 101 -20.61 20.62 -7.27
C PRO A 101 -21.53 20.41 -6.06
N THR A 102 -22.77 20.82 -6.18
CA THR A 102 -23.78 20.62 -5.13
C THR A 102 -24.16 19.15 -5.01
N PHE A 103 -24.12 18.41 -6.12
CA PHE A 103 -24.44 16.99 -6.15
C PHE A 103 -23.26 16.14 -5.69
N MET A 104 -23.52 15.27 -4.71
CA MET A 104 -22.50 14.45 -4.06
C MET A 104 -21.77 13.49 -5.03
N GLY A 105 -22.49 12.92 -6.00
CA GLY A 105 -21.90 12.03 -7.02
C GLY A 105 -20.88 12.73 -7.92
N ASP A 106 -21.07 14.01 -8.22
CA ASP A 106 -20.11 14.80 -9.02
C ASP A 106 -18.86 15.14 -8.21
N ARG A 107 -19.01 15.37 -6.90
CA ARG A 107 -17.87 15.53 -6.00
C ARG A 107 -17.01 14.25 -5.94
N PHE A 108 -17.65 13.10 -5.84
CA PHE A 108 -16.95 11.82 -5.87
C PHE A 108 -16.27 11.55 -7.22
N ALA A 109 -16.86 12.01 -8.33
CA ALA A 109 -16.23 11.94 -9.64
C ALA A 109 -14.96 12.81 -9.73
N ASN A 110 -14.92 13.97 -9.05
CA ASN A 110 -13.73 14.82 -9.01
C ASN A 110 -12.55 14.14 -8.29
N LEU A 111 -12.78 13.31 -7.27
CA LEU A 111 -11.74 12.52 -6.65
C LEU A 111 -10.99 11.66 -7.67
N GLN A 112 -11.71 11.04 -8.62
CA GLN A 112 -11.09 10.27 -9.69
C GLN A 112 -10.16 11.12 -10.56
N GLY A 113 -10.53 12.38 -10.81
CA GLY A 113 -9.66 13.33 -11.51
C GLY A 113 -8.35 13.59 -10.78
N VAL A 114 -8.40 13.75 -9.45
CA VAL A 114 -7.19 13.94 -8.62
C VAL A 114 -6.32 12.68 -8.64
N LEU A 115 -6.90 11.49 -8.55
CA LEU A 115 -6.15 10.23 -8.63
C LEU A 115 -5.46 10.08 -10.00
N ASN A 116 -6.15 10.42 -11.09
CA ASN A 116 -5.54 10.41 -12.43
C ASN A 116 -4.41 11.44 -12.56
N TYR A 117 -4.55 12.62 -11.95
CA TYR A 117 -3.49 13.63 -11.92
C TYR A 117 -2.22 13.08 -11.23
N ILE A 118 -2.36 12.48 -10.06
CA ILE A 118 -1.22 11.87 -9.35
C ILE A 118 -0.59 10.76 -10.19
N GLY A 119 -1.41 9.90 -10.82
CA GLY A 119 -0.92 8.86 -11.72
C GLY A 119 -0.11 9.40 -12.90
N ASN A 120 -0.54 10.51 -13.48
CA ASN A 120 0.18 11.19 -14.56
C ASN A 120 1.47 11.86 -14.07
N GLU A 121 1.48 12.39 -12.85
CA GLU A 121 2.71 12.94 -12.25
C GLU A 121 3.76 11.85 -12.01
N ILE A 122 3.34 10.66 -11.57
CA ILE A 122 4.23 9.50 -11.47
C ILE A 122 4.80 9.17 -12.85
N ALA A 123 3.97 9.13 -13.91
CA ALA A 123 4.44 8.87 -15.27
C ALA A 123 5.42 9.94 -15.76
N ARG A 124 5.16 11.21 -15.44
CA ARG A 124 6.03 12.33 -15.82
C ARG A 124 7.40 12.25 -15.15
N LYS A 125 7.43 11.88 -13.86
CA LYS A 125 8.67 11.76 -13.08
C LYS A 125 9.45 10.51 -13.45
N THR A 126 8.81 9.36 -13.48
CA THR A 126 9.47 8.07 -13.76
C THR A 126 9.79 7.88 -15.23
N ARG A 127 8.99 8.47 -16.15
CA ARG A 127 9.04 8.26 -17.61
C ARG A 127 8.90 6.80 -18.03
N ARG A 128 8.32 5.97 -17.17
CA ARG A 128 8.11 4.52 -17.41
C ARG A 128 6.65 4.16 -17.54
N GLY A 129 5.80 4.73 -16.70
CA GLY A 129 4.36 4.47 -16.75
C GLY A 129 3.61 5.20 -15.66
N ALA A 130 2.30 5.35 -15.86
CA ALA A 130 1.40 5.89 -14.85
C ALA A 130 1.14 4.85 -13.75
N ALA A 131 0.60 5.29 -12.60
CA ALA A 131 0.19 4.42 -11.52
C ALA A 131 -0.65 3.25 -12.05
N ASN A 132 -0.35 2.04 -11.60
CA ASN A 132 -1.04 0.82 -11.99
C ASN A 132 -1.72 0.11 -10.82
N PHE A 133 -1.48 0.54 -9.59
CA PHE A 133 -2.20 0.08 -8.41
C PHE A 133 -2.52 1.23 -7.46
N ILE A 134 -3.62 1.07 -6.72
CA ILE A 134 -4.07 1.99 -5.69
C ILE A 134 -4.45 1.16 -4.46
N VAL A 135 -4.04 1.61 -3.27
CA VAL A 135 -4.47 1.05 -1.99
C VAL A 135 -5.32 2.10 -1.28
N VAL A 136 -6.54 1.70 -0.93
CA VAL A 136 -7.57 2.59 -0.36
C VAL A 136 -8.26 1.95 0.83
N SER A 137 -8.89 2.76 1.67
CA SER A 137 -9.81 2.27 2.70
C SER A 137 -11.13 1.79 2.08
N PRO A 138 -11.90 0.93 2.76
CA PRO A 138 -13.22 0.50 2.30
C PRO A 138 -14.19 1.66 2.10
N MET A 139 -14.07 2.73 2.89
CA MET A 139 -14.86 3.94 2.75
C MET A 139 -14.63 4.60 1.38
N ILE A 140 -13.39 4.74 0.99
CA ILE A 140 -13.03 5.30 -0.32
C ILE A 140 -13.49 4.40 -1.47
N VAL A 141 -13.49 3.07 -1.30
CA VAL A 141 -14.10 2.16 -2.30
C VAL A 141 -15.58 2.50 -2.49
N SER A 142 -16.31 2.70 -1.41
CA SER A 142 -17.74 3.09 -1.48
C SER A 142 -17.93 4.45 -2.18
N VAL A 143 -17.05 5.41 -1.92
CA VAL A 143 -17.03 6.71 -2.61
C VAL A 143 -16.82 6.52 -4.11
N LEU A 144 -15.84 5.70 -4.52
CA LEU A 144 -15.57 5.43 -5.94
C LEU A 144 -16.73 4.72 -6.65
N GLN A 145 -17.44 3.84 -5.94
CA GLN A 145 -18.63 3.15 -6.47
C GLN A 145 -19.83 4.11 -6.61
N SER A 146 -19.96 5.09 -5.72
CA SER A 146 -21.07 6.03 -5.67
C SER A 146 -20.87 7.25 -6.60
N ALA A 147 -19.75 7.36 -7.30
CA ALA A 147 -19.49 8.47 -8.21
C ALA A 147 -20.49 8.46 -9.40
N ALA A 148 -21.02 9.63 -9.77
CA ALA A 148 -22.06 9.77 -10.79
C ALA A 148 -21.67 9.24 -12.18
N LYS A 149 -20.36 9.24 -12.48
CA LYS A 149 -19.79 8.70 -13.73
C LYS A 149 -18.69 7.71 -13.36
N SER A 150 -19.07 6.68 -12.59
CA SER A 150 -18.09 5.72 -12.13
C SER A 150 -17.53 4.90 -13.29
N VAL A 151 -16.23 4.99 -13.50
CA VAL A 151 -15.45 4.11 -14.38
C VAL A 151 -14.79 3.00 -13.52
N PHE A 152 -15.28 2.83 -12.31
CA PHE A 152 -14.88 1.77 -11.43
C PHE A 152 -15.64 0.49 -11.78
N ALA A 153 -14.92 -0.54 -12.20
CA ALA A 153 -15.46 -1.88 -12.40
C ALA A 153 -15.16 -2.70 -11.14
N PRO A 154 -16.18 -3.13 -10.39
CA PRO A 154 -15.97 -3.99 -9.23
C PRO A 154 -15.37 -5.33 -9.69
N ALA A 155 -14.58 -5.95 -8.83
CA ALA A 155 -14.06 -7.30 -9.08
C ALA A 155 -15.24 -8.26 -9.18
N VAL A 156 -15.42 -8.86 -10.36
CA VAL A 156 -16.55 -9.74 -10.62
C VAL A 156 -16.35 -11.05 -9.89
N LYS A 157 -17.36 -11.41 -9.13
CA LYS A 157 -17.62 -12.72 -8.50
C LYS A 157 -16.70 -13.13 -7.36
N GLY A 158 -17.18 -12.90 -6.14
CA GLY A 158 -17.21 -13.89 -5.04
C GLY A 158 -15.94 -14.56 -4.59
N ASP A 159 -14.81 -14.21 -5.17
CA ASP A 159 -13.54 -14.73 -4.72
C ASP A 159 -12.88 -13.76 -3.72
N PHE A 160 -13.65 -13.44 -2.67
CA PHE A 160 -13.13 -12.81 -1.46
C PHE A 160 -12.29 -13.80 -0.62
N LYS A 161 -11.53 -14.65 -1.28
CA LYS A 161 -10.64 -15.60 -0.64
C LYS A 161 -9.23 -15.02 -0.46
N GLY A 162 -9.15 -13.81 0.02
CA GLY A 162 -7.90 -13.31 0.57
C GLY A 162 -7.89 -13.58 2.07
N PRO A 163 -6.95 -14.33 2.62
CA PRO A 163 -6.84 -14.52 4.07
C PRO A 163 -6.47 -13.24 4.80
N ASN A 164 -6.11 -12.20 4.11
CA ASN A 164 -5.57 -10.96 4.64
C ASN A 164 -6.46 -9.78 4.28
N ASN A 165 -6.40 -8.75 5.08
CA ASN A 165 -7.22 -7.54 5.04
C ASN A 165 -7.06 -6.70 3.75
N THR A 166 -6.19 -7.10 2.83
CA THR A 166 -6.00 -6.44 1.54
C THR A 166 -6.67 -7.24 0.44
N GLN A 167 -7.79 -6.73 -0.08
CA GLN A 167 -8.58 -7.39 -1.11
C GLN A 167 -8.62 -6.56 -2.38
N LEU A 168 -8.62 -7.24 -3.54
CA LEU A 168 -8.87 -6.57 -4.82
C LEU A 168 -10.33 -6.13 -4.88
N ALA A 169 -10.58 -4.83 -4.73
CA ALA A 169 -11.93 -4.27 -4.77
C ALA A 169 -12.44 -4.09 -6.20
N GLY A 170 -11.55 -3.82 -7.15
CA GLY A 170 -11.93 -3.60 -8.53
C GLY A 170 -10.82 -2.99 -9.39
N VAL A 171 -11.21 -2.50 -10.54
CA VAL A 171 -10.32 -1.82 -11.47
C VAL A 171 -10.88 -0.44 -11.83
N LEU A 172 -10.06 0.59 -11.71
CA LEU A 172 -10.39 1.96 -12.09
C LEU A 172 -9.86 2.23 -13.50
N ASN A 173 -10.70 2.82 -14.37
CA ASN A 173 -10.39 3.13 -15.77
C ASN A 173 -9.90 1.92 -16.60
N GLY A 174 -10.27 0.70 -16.24
CA GLY A 174 -9.83 -0.52 -16.91
C GLY A 174 -8.33 -0.81 -16.82
N ARG A 175 -7.56 -0.05 -16.03
CA ARG A 175 -6.11 -0.08 -16.01
C ARG A 175 -5.51 -0.16 -14.61
N VAL A 176 -6.06 0.55 -13.65
CA VAL A 176 -5.51 0.67 -12.29
C VAL A 176 -6.23 -0.28 -11.36
N LYS A 177 -5.50 -1.20 -10.75
CA LYS A 177 -6.03 -2.14 -9.75
C LYS A 177 -6.25 -1.42 -8.43
N VAL A 178 -7.44 -1.55 -7.86
CA VAL A 178 -7.82 -0.96 -6.57
C VAL A 178 -7.86 -2.05 -5.52
N TYR A 179 -7.02 -1.91 -4.50
CA TYR A 179 -6.96 -2.79 -3.35
C TYR A 179 -7.58 -2.11 -2.15
N SER A 180 -8.49 -2.81 -1.48
CA SER A 180 -9.07 -2.37 -0.22
C SER A 180 -8.19 -2.83 0.95
N TYR A 181 -7.85 -1.92 1.86
CA TYR A 181 -7.04 -2.17 3.03
C TYR A 181 -7.78 -1.74 4.30
N LEU A 182 -8.02 -2.69 5.19
CA LEU A 182 -8.89 -2.51 6.36
C LEU A 182 -8.17 -1.95 7.59
N TRP A 183 -6.86 -2.06 7.67
CA TRP A 183 -6.09 -1.78 8.88
C TRP A 183 -6.00 -0.29 9.27
N ASN A 184 -6.27 0.61 8.34
CA ASN A 184 -6.18 2.05 8.61
C ASN A 184 -7.43 2.62 9.33
N GLN A 185 -8.33 1.77 9.80
CA GLN A 185 -9.59 2.21 10.40
C GLN A 185 -9.46 2.73 11.84
N ALA A 186 -8.31 2.61 12.49
CA ALA A 186 -8.13 3.05 13.88
C ALA A 186 -8.43 4.55 14.11
N ASN A 187 -8.37 5.37 13.04
CA ASN A 187 -8.63 6.80 13.10
C ASN A 187 -9.95 7.24 12.46
N GLN A 188 -10.70 6.31 11.86
CA GLN A 188 -11.90 6.65 11.07
C GLN A 188 -13.17 6.84 11.93
N TRP A 189 -13.16 6.43 13.17
CA TRP A 189 -14.37 6.43 14.01
C TRP A 189 -14.25 7.26 15.28
N SER A 190 -13.47 8.31 15.27
CA SER A 190 -13.55 9.27 16.36
C SER A 190 -14.65 10.31 16.08
N GLY A 191 -15.77 10.12 16.71
CA GLY A 191 -16.93 10.96 16.90
C GLY A 191 -17.21 12.16 15.97
N ALA A 192 -18.47 12.50 15.81
CA ALA A 192 -18.94 13.64 15.05
C ALA A 192 -18.07 14.91 15.24
N GLY A 193 -17.34 15.32 14.21
CA GLY A 193 -16.55 16.54 14.19
C GLY A 193 -15.04 16.41 13.98
N ALA A 194 -14.46 15.21 14.03
CA ALA A 194 -13.06 15.03 13.64
C ALA A 194 -12.97 14.93 12.12
N SER A 195 -12.16 15.78 11.49
CA SER A 195 -11.84 15.62 10.07
C SER A 195 -11.01 14.36 9.89
N VAL A 196 -11.67 13.31 9.46
CA VAL A 196 -11.06 12.02 9.18
C VAL A 196 -10.25 12.17 7.90
N SER A 197 -8.95 11.95 7.99
CA SER A 197 -8.09 11.95 6.83
C SER A 197 -7.79 10.52 6.40
N ASP A 198 -8.25 10.16 5.21
CA ASP A 198 -8.00 8.87 4.58
C ASP A 198 -6.88 8.98 3.55
N PRO A 199 -5.70 8.44 3.82
CA PRO A 199 -4.64 8.41 2.84
C PRO A 199 -4.90 7.33 1.80
N ILE A 200 -4.86 7.72 0.53
CA ILE A 200 -4.86 6.84 -0.63
C ILE A 200 -3.43 6.71 -1.12
N LEU A 201 -2.92 5.50 -1.23
CA LEU A 201 -1.63 5.21 -1.82
C LEU A 201 -1.80 4.87 -3.29
N LEU A 202 -1.05 5.56 -4.16
CA LEU A 202 -0.93 5.24 -5.57
C LEU A 202 0.50 4.82 -5.86
N GLY A 203 0.68 3.86 -6.74
CA GLY A 203 2.02 3.43 -7.10
C GLY A 203 2.11 2.86 -8.51
N TYR A 204 3.33 2.85 -9.01
CA TYR A 204 3.70 2.19 -10.24
C TYR A 204 4.69 1.07 -9.95
N LYS A 205 4.38 -0.11 -10.47
CA LYS A 205 5.28 -1.26 -10.49
C LYS A 205 5.39 -1.76 -11.92
N GLY A 206 6.59 -1.75 -12.48
CA GLY A 206 6.84 -2.27 -13.83
C GLY A 206 6.72 -3.78 -13.90
N GLY A 207 6.32 -4.29 -15.08
CA GLY A 207 6.11 -5.72 -15.32
C GLY A 207 7.34 -6.48 -15.75
N ASN A 208 8.36 -5.81 -16.28
CA ASN A 208 9.42 -6.45 -17.07
C ASN A 208 10.79 -6.51 -16.38
N GLY A 209 10.91 -6.23 -15.12
CA GLY A 209 12.17 -6.30 -14.40
C GLY A 209 12.06 -6.08 -12.91
N GLU A 210 12.92 -6.74 -12.15
CA GLU A 210 13.02 -6.54 -10.70
C GLU A 210 13.46 -5.11 -10.34
N THR A 211 14.11 -4.42 -11.28
CA THR A 211 14.63 -3.05 -11.09
C THR A 211 13.62 -1.95 -11.36
N ASP A 212 12.41 -2.28 -11.86
CA ASP A 212 11.40 -1.30 -12.22
C ASP A 212 10.38 -1.07 -11.08
N THR A 213 10.90 -0.84 -9.90
CA THR A 213 10.13 -0.54 -8.69
C THR A 213 10.92 0.38 -7.78
N GLY A 214 10.25 1.12 -6.92
CA GLY A 214 10.90 2.04 -5.97
C GLY A 214 11.15 1.44 -4.59
N TYR A 215 10.56 0.28 -4.27
CA TYR A 215 10.66 -0.35 -2.95
C TYR A 215 10.90 -1.85 -3.09
N PHE A 216 11.81 -2.38 -2.27
CA PHE A 216 12.22 -3.77 -2.32
C PHE A 216 11.97 -4.43 -0.96
N TYR A 217 11.23 -5.50 -0.99
CA TYR A 217 11.05 -6.42 0.13
C TYR A 217 11.88 -7.67 -0.11
N CYS A 218 12.81 -7.96 0.80
CA CYS A 218 13.77 -9.04 0.69
C CYS A 218 13.54 -10.05 1.82
N PRO A 219 12.74 -11.11 1.60
CA PRO A 219 12.57 -12.17 2.59
C PRO A 219 13.86 -12.98 2.69
N TYR A 220 14.40 -13.13 3.92
CA TYR A 220 15.59 -13.93 4.19
C TYR A 220 15.24 -15.29 4.77
N VAL A 221 14.33 -15.29 5.75
CA VAL A 221 13.80 -16.51 6.37
C VAL A 221 12.28 -16.47 6.27
N PRO A 222 11.63 -17.48 5.68
CA PRO A 222 10.18 -17.56 5.65
C PRO A 222 9.62 -17.69 7.09
N ILE A 223 8.31 -17.62 7.24
CA ILE A 223 7.66 -17.84 8.53
C ILE A 223 7.94 -19.27 8.99
N MET A 224 8.61 -19.39 10.12
CA MET A 224 8.96 -20.67 10.74
C MET A 224 8.30 -20.78 12.11
N SER A 225 7.77 -21.95 12.43
CA SER A 225 7.22 -22.28 13.75
C SER A 225 8.26 -23.04 14.56
N SER A 226 8.34 -22.73 15.87
CA SER A 226 9.16 -23.49 16.82
C SER A 226 8.57 -24.86 17.17
N GLY A 227 7.32 -25.14 16.74
CA GLY A 227 6.52 -26.20 17.32
C GLY A 227 6.06 -25.88 18.75
N VAL A 228 5.28 -26.76 19.34
CA VAL A 228 4.82 -26.61 20.73
C VAL A 228 5.92 -26.95 21.69
N VAL A 229 6.29 -26.04 22.56
CA VAL A 229 7.28 -26.19 23.60
C VAL A 229 6.62 -25.90 24.94
N MET A 230 6.84 -26.78 25.95
CA MET A 230 6.36 -26.51 27.29
C MET A 230 7.26 -25.50 28.00
N ASN A 231 6.67 -24.42 28.49
CA ASN A 231 7.39 -23.47 29.32
C ASN A 231 7.65 -24.08 30.73
N PRO A 232 8.90 -24.27 31.15
CA PRO A 232 9.21 -24.92 32.42
C PRO A 232 8.75 -24.13 33.66
N ASN A 233 8.57 -22.79 33.52
CA ASN A 233 8.19 -21.95 34.65
C ASN A 233 6.67 -21.93 34.88
N THR A 234 5.87 -22.02 33.81
CA THR A 234 4.40 -21.90 33.90
C THR A 234 3.67 -23.20 33.58
N MET A 235 4.37 -24.23 33.11
CA MET A 235 3.80 -25.50 32.65
C MET A 235 2.76 -25.33 31.54
N GLN A 236 2.86 -24.23 30.78
CA GLN A 236 1.96 -23.92 29.67
C GLN A 236 2.63 -24.25 28.34
N PRO A 237 1.90 -24.86 27.42
CA PRO A 237 2.38 -24.99 26.04
C PRO A 237 2.51 -23.63 25.38
N VAL A 238 3.59 -23.42 24.65
CA VAL A 238 3.91 -22.18 23.95
C VAL A 238 4.30 -22.49 22.52
N VAL A 239 3.78 -21.72 21.58
CA VAL A 239 4.20 -21.74 20.18
C VAL A 239 4.77 -20.37 19.82
N SER A 240 5.91 -20.36 19.12
CA SER A 240 6.53 -19.14 18.63
C SER A 240 6.67 -19.21 17.12
N LEU A 241 6.32 -18.12 16.44
CA LEU A 241 6.59 -17.92 15.02
C LEU A 241 7.70 -16.89 14.85
N MET A 242 8.56 -17.11 13.89
CA MET A 242 9.64 -16.21 13.54
C MET A 242 9.74 -16.05 12.03
N THR A 243 9.97 -14.83 11.60
CA THR A 243 10.37 -14.52 10.23
C THR A 243 11.52 -13.52 10.25
N ARG A 244 12.31 -13.49 9.19
CA ARG A 244 13.41 -12.54 9.04
C ARG A 244 13.40 -11.98 7.63
N TYR A 245 13.33 -10.66 7.51
CA TYR A 245 13.29 -9.95 6.24
C TYR A 245 14.02 -8.62 6.33
N GLY A 246 14.45 -8.15 5.19
CA GLY A 246 14.96 -6.79 5.00
C GLY A 246 14.07 -6.01 4.05
N LYS A 247 14.11 -4.69 4.17
CA LYS A 247 13.40 -3.76 3.30
C LYS A 247 14.31 -2.62 2.93
N THR A 248 14.19 -2.14 1.70
CA THR A 248 14.99 -1.00 1.24
C THR A 248 14.26 -0.19 0.18
N SER A 249 14.61 1.09 0.11
CA SER A 249 14.18 2.01 -0.92
C SER A 249 15.40 2.79 -1.39
N PHE A 250 15.56 2.97 -2.69
CA PHE A 250 16.65 3.76 -3.24
C PHE A 250 16.29 5.24 -3.19
N VAL A 251 16.96 5.98 -2.33
CA VAL A 251 16.86 7.43 -2.27
C VAL A 251 18.08 8.01 -2.98
N ASN A 252 17.85 8.55 -4.16
CA ASN A 252 18.89 9.26 -4.89
C ASN A 252 18.62 10.76 -4.82
N THR A 253 19.59 11.52 -4.32
CA THR A 253 19.52 12.98 -4.20
C THR A 253 19.79 13.70 -5.51
N ALA A 254 20.29 13.00 -6.51
CA ALA A 254 20.56 13.56 -7.83
C ALA A 254 19.28 13.62 -8.69
N THR A 255 19.34 14.37 -9.76
CA THR A 255 18.29 14.46 -10.80
C THR A 255 18.15 13.17 -11.63
N SER A 256 18.35 12.02 -11.00
CA SER A 256 18.26 10.72 -11.67
C SER A 256 16.81 10.26 -11.77
N LEU A 257 16.50 9.50 -12.82
CA LEU A 257 15.18 8.90 -13.08
C LEU A 257 14.90 7.65 -12.23
N GLY A 258 15.65 7.40 -11.18
CA GLY A 258 15.57 6.18 -10.37
C GLY A 258 15.24 6.41 -8.90
N ASN A 259 14.72 7.61 -8.54
CA ASN A 259 14.37 7.89 -7.16
C ASN A 259 13.09 7.13 -6.74
N SER A 260 13.17 6.39 -5.64
CA SER A 260 12.06 5.60 -5.11
C SER A 260 10.79 6.43 -4.87
N ALA A 261 10.95 7.65 -4.39
CA ALA A 261 9.83 8.54 -4.11
C ALA A 261 8.98 8.90 -5.35
N ASP A 262 9.56 8.82 -6.54
CA ASP A 262 8.89 9.16 -7.80
C ASP A 262 7.92 8.07 -8.29
N TYR A 263 8.08 6.85 -7.77
CA TYR A 263 7.21 5.72 -8.08
C TYR A 263 5.89 5.72 -7.30
N TYR A 264 5.81 6.52 -6.23
CA TYR A 264 4.67 6.53 -5.33
C TYR A 264 4.09 7.92 -5.15
N GLY A 265 2.78 7.96 -5.02
CA GLY A 265 2.03 9.16 -4.70
C GLY A 265 0.99 8.88 -3.63
N LYS A 266 0.62 9.91 -2.88
CA LYS A 266 -0.45 9.84 -1.91
C LYS A 266 -1.47 10.93 -2.13
N CYS A 267 -2.73 10.60 -1.94
CA CYS A 267 -3.83 11.54 -1.83
C CYS A 267 -4.42 11.46 -0.43
N ILE A 268 -4.50 12.58 0.25
CA ILE A 268 -5.16 12.66 1.55
C ILE A 268 -6.59 13.14 1.30
N VAL A 269 -7.56 12.29 1.56
CA VAL A 269 -8.98 12.61 1.42
C VAL A 269 -9.53 12.96 2.79
N THR A 270 -10.18 14.12 2.89
CA THR A 270 -10.81 14.59 4.13
C THR A 270 -12.31 14.70 3.93
N ASN A 271 -13.06 14.65 5.05
CA ASN A 271 -14.51 14.87 5.07
C ASN A 271 -15.31 13.90 4.16
N THR A 272 -14.94 12.61 4.18
CA THR A 272 -15.65 11.55 3.42
C THR A 272 -16.96 11.10 4.07
N GLN A 273 -17.49 11.83 5.05
CA GLN A 273 -18.70 11.44 5.75
C GLN A 273 -19.93 11.48 4.84
N PHE A 274 -20.69 10.38 4.84
CA PHE A 274 -21.99 10.25 4.16
C PHE A 274 -23.16 10.78 5.00
N ALA A 275 -22.94 11.79 5.82
CA ALA A 275 -23.97 12.39 6.65
C ALA A 275 -24.50 13.68 6.03
#